data_c3db172f0b5714dc820d84904a022054
#
_entry.id   c3db172f0b5714dc820d84904a022054
#
_cell.length_a   1.000
_cell.length_b   1.000
_cell.length_c   1.000
_cell.angle_alpha   90.00
_cell.angle_beta   90.00
_cell.angle_gamma   90.00
#
_symmetry.space_group_name_H-M   'P 1'
#
loop_
_entity.id
_entity.type
_entity.pdbx_description
1 polymer ?
#
loop_
_entity_poly.entity_id
_entity_poly.type
_entity_poly.pdbx_seq_one_letter_code
_entity_poly.pdbx_strand_id
1 'polypeptide(L)'
;MNTKLLFGFGLMILFLSTCSMDAAPADSGIEGQVLIGPMCPVVQVGQECPDQPYQATLTVNSPDGRKIVQVQADAQGRFKIPLAPGNYILHPESPNGIPSASEQSFRVEAGRFTQIVVNYDSGIR
;
A
#
# COMPACT_ATOMS: atom_id res chain seq x y z
N MET A 1 10.05 -71.15 -7.34
CA MET A 1 10.09 -70.73 -7.39
C MET A 1 9.90 -69.62 -7.43
N ASN A 2 9.82 -69.15 -7.39
CA ASN A 2 9.71 -68.39 -7.56
C ASN A 2 9.34 -67.37 -7.26
N THR A 3 9.35 -66.74 -7.07
CA THR A 3 9.04 -65.92 -6.83
C THR A 3 8.92 -64.80 -6.87
N LYS A 4 8.84 -64.39 -7.02
CA LYS A 4 8.67 -63.48 -7.12
C LYS A 4 8.43 -62.48 -6.69
N LEU A 5 8.47 -61.88 -6.45
CA LEU A 5 8.27 -61.01 -6.20
C LEU A 5 7.91 -59.97 -6.26
N LEU A 6 7.78 -59.47 -6.22
CA LEU A 6 7.41 -58.64 -6.32
C LEU A 6 7.28 -57.59 -5.87
N PHE A 7 7.35 -56.93 -5.83
CA PHE A 7 7.23 -56.03 -5.45
C PHE A 7 6.67 -55.04 -5.58
N GLY A 8 6.24 -54.49 -5.31
CA GLY A 8 5.67 -53.71 -5.24
C GLY A 8 6.00 -52.56 -4.99
N PHE A 9 6.10 -52.11 -5.30
CA PHE A 9 6.42 -51.09 -5.07
C PHE A 9 5.75 -50.01 -5.03
N GLY A 10 5.47 -49.54 -4.38
CA GLY A 10 4.86 -48.57 -4.03
C GLY A 10 5.30 -47.37 -4.42
N LEU A 11 4.74 -46.85 -5.11
CA LEU A 11 5.11 -45.75 -5.49
C LEU A 11 4.64 -44.79 -4.66
N MET A 12 5.31 -44.18 -3.92
CA MET A 12 4.92 -43.25 -3.14
C MET A 12 4.91 -42.01 -3.76
N ILE A 13 3.94 -41.50 -4.01
CA ILE A 13 3.82 -40.30 -4.51
C ILE A 13 3.79 -39.30 -3.56
N LEU A 14 4.72 -38.56 -3.46
CA LEU A 14 4.70 -37.59 -2.63
C LEU A 14 4.20 -36.45 -3.11
N PHE A 15 3.26 -35.95 -2.69
CA PHE A 15 2.74 -34.80 -3.07
C PHE A 15 3.18 -33.74 -2.33
N LEU A 16 3.90 -32.95 -2.71
CA LEU A 16 4.22 -31.84 -2.11
C LEU A 16 3.40 -30.81 -2.35
N SER A 17 2.52 -30.51 -1.60
CA SER A 17 1.72 -29.47 -1.79
C SER A 17 2.34 -28.32 -1.35
N THR A 18 2.74 -27.53 -2.02
CA THR A 18 3.29 -26.41 -1.57
C THR A 18 2.35 -25.42 -1.50
N CYS A 19 2.00 -24.94 -0.50
CA CYS A 19 1.14 -23.95 -0.35
C CYS A 19 1.83 -22.77 -0.30
N SER A 20 1.75 -22.04 -1.06
CA SER A 20 2.39 -20.91 -0.94
C SER A 20 1.78 -20.00 -0.34
N MET A 21 2.08 -19.42 0.34
CA MET A 21 1.46 -18.67 0.90
C MET A 21 1.75 -17.57 1.04
N ASP A 22 1.40 -16.91 1.35
CA ASP A 22 1.64 -15.97 1.82
C ASP A 22 1.77 -14.76 1.34
N ALA A 23 1.72 -14.45 0.53
CA ALA A 23 1.71 -13.24 0.07
C ALA A 23 0.50 -12.53 0.28
N ALA A 24 0.50 -11.31 0.55
CA ALA A 24 -0.69 -10.56 0.66
C ALA A 24 -1.44 -10.69 -0.61
N PRO A 25 -2.72 -10.77 -0.54
CA PRO A 25 -3.50 -10.90 -1.73
C PRO A 25 -3.29 -9.68 -2.58
N ALA A 26 -3.06 -9.87 -3.82
CA ALA A 26 -2.87 -8.76 -4.71
C ALA A 26 -4.18 -8.06 -5.04
N ASP A 27 -5.30 -8.56 -4.55
CA ASP A 27 -6.60 -8.03 -4.91
C ASP A 27 -7.21 -7.15 -3.83
N SER A 28 -6.46 -6.78 -2.83
CA SER A 28 -6.98 -5.86 -1.81
C SER A 28 -5.86 -4.98 -1.30
N GLY A 29 -6.22 -3.84 -0.78
CA GLY A 29 -5.27 -2.86 -0.28
C GLY A 29 -5.78 -1.45 -0.44
N ILE A 30 -4.89 -0.52 -0.69
CA ILE A 30 -5.26 0.87 -0.95
C ILE A 30 -4.56 1.35 -2.20
N GLU A 31 -5.15 2.34 -2.83
CA GLU A 31 -4.53 3.00 -3.96
C GLU A 31 -5.03 4.42 -4.01
N GLY A 32 -4.29 5.28 -4.61
CA GLY A 32 -4.71 6.66 -4.69
C GLY A 32 -3.63 7.58 -5.16
N GLN A 33 -3.72 8.82 -4.73
CA GLN A 33 -2.80 9.84 -5.20
C GLN A 33 -2.44 10.79 -4.06
N VAL A 34 -1.21 11.25 -4.09
CA VAL A 34 -0.70 12.22 -3.15
C VAL A 34 -0.58 13.56 -3.88
N LEU A 35 -1.14 14.58 -3.28
CA LEU A 35 -1.09 15.93 -3.83
C LEU A 35 -0.48 16.87 -2.81
N ILE A 36 0.06 17.96 -3.28
CA ILE A 36 0.64 18.97 -2.41
C ILE A 36 0.11 20.34 -2.82
N GLY A 37 -0.27 21.14 -1.86
CA GLY A 37 -0.75 22.49 -2.07
C GLY A 37 -0.90 23.22 -0.76
N PRO A 38 -1.20 24.50 -0.83
CA PRO A 38 -1.33 25.30 -2.03
C PRO A 38 0.03 25.55 -2.68
N MET A 39 0.01 25.74 -3.97
CA MET A 39 1.27 26.00 -4.69
C MET A 39 1.50 27.49 -4.88
N CYS A 40 0.52 28.31 -4.58
CA CYS A 40 0.65 29.77 -4.67
C CYS A 40 0.14 30.38 -3.40
N PRO A 41 0.76 31.46 -2.92
CA PRO A 41 0.31 32.06 -1.66
C PRO A 41 -1.02 32.76 -1.78
N VAL A 42 -1.34 33.26 -2.97
CA VAL A 42 -2.59 33.95 -3.20
C VAL A 42 -3.09 33.57 -4.56
N VAL A 43 -4.36 33.23 -4.66
CA VAL A 43 -4.94 32.91 -5.94
C VAL A 43 -5.71 34.13 -6.41
N GLN A 44 -5.38 34.63 -7.57
CA GLN A 44 -6.06 35.78 -8.12
C GLN A 44 -7.08 35.36 -9.14
N VAL A 45 -8.04 36.22 -9.38
CA VAL A 45 -9.08 35.93 -10.34
C VAL A 45 -8.43 35.69 -11.70
N GLY A 46 -8.78 34.62 -12.33
CA GLY A 46 -8.21 34.28 -13.64
C GLY A 46 -6.92 33.48 -13.60
N GLN A 47 -6.36 33.27 -12.42
CA GLN A 47 -5.19 32.44 -12.31
C GLN A 47 -5.55 31.13 -11.66
N GLU A 48 -4.98 30.06 -12.16
CA GLU A 48 -5.19 28.77 -11.57
C GLU A 48 -3.91 28.31 -10.95
N CYS A 49 -3.99 27.78 -9.77
CA CYS A 49 -2.82 27.26 -9.11
C CYS A 49 -3.21 25.95 -8.44
N PRO A 50 -3.42 24.92 -9.26
CA PRO A 50 -3.90 23.65 -8.71
C PRO A 50 -2.84 22.95 -7.89
N ASP A 51 -3.27 22.09 -6.98
CA ASP A 51 -2.35 21.25 -6.25
C ASP A 51 -1.61 20.37 -7.25
N GLN A 52 -0.43 19.96 -6.87
CA GLN A 52 0.44 19.19 -7.76
C GLN A 52 0.67 17.80 -7.20
N PRO A 53 0.98 16.84 -8.04
CA PRO A 53 1.38 15.52 -7.55
C PRO A 53 2.63 15.63 -6.68
N TYR A 54 2.72 14.79 -5.67
CA TYR A 54 3.86 14.83 -4.77
C TYR A 54 4.34 13.41 -4.53
N GLN A 55 5.63 13.19 -4.70
CA GLN A 55 6.21 11.87 -4.54
C GLN A 55 6.59 11.67 -3.09
N ALA A 56 5.63 11.36 -2.28
CA ALA A 56 5.81 11.24 -0.85
C ALA A 56 6.13 9.80 -0.45
N THR A 57 6.70 9.67 0.73
CA THR A 57 6.87 8.36 1.35
C THR A 57 5.70 8.15 2.30
N LEU A 58 5.06 7.01 2.18
CA LEU A 58 3.89 6.67 2.98
C LEU A 58 4.17 5.43 3.79
N THR A 59 3.82 5.47 5.07
CA THR A 59 4.00 4.33 5.95
C THR A 59 2.62 3.82 6.36
N VAL A 60 2.42 2.52 6.28
CA VAL A 60 1.18 1.90 6.74
C VAL A 60 1.48 1.23 8.05
N ASN A 61 0.73 1.58 9.08
CA ASN A 61 0.89 0.99 10.40
C ASN A 61 -0.35 0.24 10.81
N SER A 62 -0.19 -0.72 11.70
CA SER A 62 -1.34 -1.35 12.32
C SER A 62 -1.90 -0.40 13.36
N PRO A 63 -3.13 -0.62 13.83
CA PRO A 63 -3.72 0.29 14.81
C PRO A 63 -2.92 0.40 16.09
N ASP A 64 -2.11 -0.62 16.42
CA ASP A 64 -1.31 -0.56 17.62
C ASP A 64 0.05 0.10 17.37
N GLY A 65 0.25 0.68 16.21
CA GLY A 65 1.46 1.45 15.95
C GLY A 65 2.60 0.69 15.31
N ARG A 66 2.39 -0.58 14.96
CA ARG A 66 3.48 -1.34 14.38
C ARG A 66 3.56 -1.08 12.88
N LYS A 67 4.75 -0.84 12.39
CA LYS A 67 4.92 -0.57 10.98
C LYS A 67 4.69 -1.82 10.17
N ILE A 68 3.84 -1.73 9.18
CA ILE A 68 3.54 -2.85 8.29
C ILE A 68 4.36 -2.75 7.00
N VAL A 69 4.31 -1.60 6.34
CA VAL A 69 5.02 -1.42 5.07
C VAL A 69 5.23 0.06 4.83
N GLN A 70 6.25 0.38 4.08
CA GLN A 70 6.52 1.76 3.71
C GLN A 70 6.78 1.79 2.23
N VAL A 71 6.13 2.67 1.51
CA VAL A 71 6.31 2.80 0.07
C VAL A 71 6.45 4.24 -0.32
N GLN A 72 7.01 4.49 -1.49
CA GLN A 72 7.11 5.83 -2.02
C GLN A 72 6.16 5.95 -3.20
N ALA A 73 5.39 7.03 -3.26
CA ALA A 73 4.53 7.29 -4.39
C ALA A 73 5.39 7.57 -5.62
N ASP A 74 4.82 7.41 -6.79
CA ASP A 74 5.58 7.65 -8.01
C ASP A 74 5.62 9.14 -8.34
N ALA A 75 6.23 9.49 -9.46
CA ALA A 75 6.40 10.89 -9.84
C ALA A 75 5.07 11.58 -10.08
N GLN A 76 4.00 10.84 -10.32
CA GLN A 76 2.68 11.40 -10.48
C GLN A 76 1.92 11.41 -9.15
N GLY A 77 2.57 11.09 -8.08
CA GLY A 77 1.95 11.02 -6.77
C GLY A 77 1.09 9.80 -6.57
N ARG A 78 1.11 8.85 -7.47
CA ARG A 78 0.22 7.70 -7.35
C ARG A 78 0.86 6.59 -6.56
N PHE A 79 0.02 5.85 -5.85
CA PHE A 79 0.49 4.73 -5.08
C PHE A 79 -0.54 3.62 -5.10
N LYS A 80 -0.08 2.40 -4.91
CA LYS A 80 -0.95 1.26 -4.78
C LYS A 80 -0.26 0.30 -3.83
N ILE A 81 -0.89 -0.01 -2.72
CA ILE A 81 -0.27 -0.81 -1.68
C ILE A 81 -1.15 -2.01 -1.40
N PRO A 82 -0.71 -3.21 -1.76
CA PRO A 82 -1.47 -4.41 -1.44
C PRO A 82 -1.43 -4.67 0.06
N LEU A 83 -2.57 -4.95 0.64
CA LEU A 83 -2.67 -5.20 2.08
C LEU A 83 -3.77 -6.23 2.30
N ALA A 84 -3.59 -7.05 3.29
CA ALA A 84 -4.63 -7.99 3.69
C ALA A 84 -5.82 -7.23 4.28
N PRO A 85 -7.01 -7.76 4.22
CA PRO A 85 -8.16 -7.10 4.82
C PRO A 85 -7.90 -6.80 6.30
N GLY A 86 -8.33 -5.65 6.75
CA GLY A 86 -8.15 -5.25 8.12
C GLY A 86 -8.13 -3.74 8.27
N ASN A 87 -7.83 -3.30 9.48
CA ASN A 87 -7.77 -1.87 9.79
C ASN A 87 -6.33 -1.43 9.89
N TYR A 88 -6.05 -0.24 9.39
CA TYR A 88 -4.70 0.29 9.32
C TYR A 88 -4.70 1.79 9.50
N ILE A 89 -3.53 2.35 9.65
CA ILE A 89 -3.32 3.79 9.71
C ILE A 89 -2.30 4.15 8.66
N LEU A 90 -2.63 5.12 7.82
CA LEU A 90 -1.70 5.63 6.83
C LEU A 90 -1.02 6.85 7.42
N HIS A 91 0.29 6.77 7.51
CA HIS A 91 1.10 7.86 8.06
C HIS A 91 1.96 8.45 6.96
N PRO A 92 1.59 9.61 6.42
CA PRO A 92 2.43 10.27 5.44
C PRO A 92 3.68 10.83 6.11
N GLU A 93 4.84 10.56 5.55
CA GLU A 93 6.08 10.99 6.17
C GLU A 93 6.37 12.45 5.87
N SER A 94 6.93 13.14 6.85
CA SER A 94 7.27 14.54 6.71
C SER A 94 8.64 14.75 7.36
N PRO A 95 9.69 14.29 6.71
CA PRO A 95 11.01 14.29 7.37
C PRO A 95 11.50 15.67 7.79
N ASN A 96 11.04 16.70 7.10
CA ASN A 96 11.47 18.04 7.45
C ASN A 96 10.36 18.87 8.07
N GLY A 97 9.28 18.24 8.46
CA GLY A 97 8.16 18.93 9.08
C GLY A 97 7.19 19.54 8.08
N ILE A 98 7.68 20.12 7.02
CA ILE A 98 6.90 20.70 5.94
C ILE A 98 7.53 20.23 4.66
N PRO A 99 6.75 19.75 3.73
CA PRO A 99 5.28 19.66 3.75
C PRO A 99 4.82 18.53 4.65
N SER A 100 3.60 18.63 5.11
CA SER A 100 3.06 17.65 6.03
C SER A 100 1.64 17.28 5.68
N ALA A 101 1.22 16.11 6.10
CA ALA A 101 -0.13 15.65 5.89
C ALA A 101 -0.57 14.86 7.11
N SER A 102 -1.86 14.81 7.33
CA SER A 102 -2.42 14.15 8.50
C SER A 102 -2.49 12.65 8.30
N GLU A 103 -2.42 11.92 9.39
CA GLU A 103 -2.66 10.49 9.33
C GLU A 103 -4.11 10.21 9.02
N GLN A 104 -4.36 9.08 8.40
CA GLN A 104 -5.71 8.67 8.07
C GLN A 104 -5.89 7.22 8.49
N SER A 105 -6.99 6.92 9.17
CA SER A 105 -7.33 5.53 9.45
C SER A 105 -8.14 5.01 8.28
N PHE A 106 -7.94 3.78 7.92
CA PHE A 106 -8.68 3.21 6.82
C PHE A 106 -8.89 1.72 7.03
N ARG A 107 -9.82 1.17 6.27
CA ARG A 107 -10.12 -0.24 6.34
C ARG A 107 -9.97 -0.85 4.97
N VAL A 108 -9.33 -2.00 4.91
CA VAL A 108 -9.16 -2.74 3.67
C VAL A 108 -10.15 -3.89 3.68
N GLU A 109 -10.89 -4.03 2.58
CA GLU A 109 -11.86 -5.11 2.43
C GLU A 109 -11.39 -6.08 1.38
N ALA A 110 -11.73 -7.34 1.55
CA ALA A 110 -11.29 -8.35 0.61
C ALA A 110 -11.80 -8.03 -0.79
N GLY A 111 -10.95 -8.23 -1.76
CA GLY A 111 -11.36 -8.13 -3.16
C GLY A 111 -11.44 -6.72 -3.70
N ARG A 112 -10.94 -5.73 -2.99
CA ARG A 112 -11.03 -4.37 -3.52
C ARG A 112 -9.92 -3.51 -2.96
N PHE A 113 -9.62 -2.43 -3.69
CA PHE A 113 -8.66 -1.45 -3.23
C PHE A 113 -9.42 -0.21 -2.78
N THR A 114 -9.16 0.22 -1.56
CA THR A 114 -9.80 1.42 -1.02
C THR A 114 -9.10 2.64 -1.61
N GLN A 115 -9.89 3.60 -2.08
CA GLN A 115 -9.34 4.81 -2.68
C GLN A 115 -8.99 5.81 -1.60
N ILE A 116 -7.79 6.35 -1.65
CA ILE A 116 -7.33 7.32 -0.66
C ILE A 116 -6.64 8.48 -1.36
N VAL A 117 -6.93 9.70 -0.94
CA VAL A 117 -6.23 10.86 -1.42
C VAL A 117 -5.47 11.43 -0.24
N VAL A 118 -4.19 11.69 -0.42
CA VAL A 118 -3.35 12.27 0.62
C VAL A 118 -3.01 13.69 0.20
N ASN A 119 -3.33 14.65 1.06
CA ASN A 119 -3.07 16.04 0.74
C ASN A 119 -2.00 16.59 1.66
N TYR A 120 -0.87 16.97 1.09
CA TYR A 120 0.19 17.59 1.85
C TYR A 120 0.03 19.10 1.84
N ASP A 121 0.27 19.69 3.00
CA ASP A 121 0.26 21.14 3.13
C ASP A 121 1.67 21.61 2.81
N SER A 122 1.79 22.41 1.76
CA SER A 122 3.10 22.85 1.32
C SER A 122 3.73 23.87 2.27
N GLY A 123 2.95 24.46 3.14
CA GLY A 123 3.44 25.51 4.01
C GLY A 123 3.39 26.89 3.40
N ILE A 124 2.98 27.02 2.16
CA ILE A 124 2.88 28.32 1.52
C ILE A 124 1.63 29.00 2.03
N ARG A 125 1.77 30.24 2.50
CA ARG A 125 0.63 31.01 3.06
C ARG A 125 0.46 32.31 2.34
#